data_b5c3f9d886f7ac3cab9d409a9ce04acd
#
_entry.id   b5c3f9d886f7ac3cab9d409a9ce04acd
#
_cell.length_a   1.000
_cell.length_b   1.000
_cell.length_c   1.000
_cell.angle_alpha   90.00
_cell.angle_beta   90.00
_cell.angle_gamma   90.00
#
_symmetry.space_group_name_H-M   'P 1'
#
loop_
_entity.id
_entity.type
_entity.pdbx_description
1 polymer ?
#
loop_
_entity_poly.entity_id
_entity_poly.type
_entity_poly.pdbx_seq_one_letter_code
_entity_poly.pdbx_strand_id
1 'polypeptide(L)'
;LFVGTEFGVYFTYNGGLEWKQLKNGLPTIAVRDLEIQKRENDLILATFGRSFYVLDDYSALRNLEENITAKAHIFPIKKSLMYIDSRPLGTRNKGSQGESLFNAKNPPLGTIINYIFNDTLKTKKSLRQDLEKKKIKSNEDVVYPSIKQLKIEDREEKPYLIFTIYDESGNEIRKIVESAKVGFNSIVWNFRLTPQSNISLKSSSPGRYGEAKNGPLALPGKYFVTMHKIENGRVTLMVDKTMFECEWLNQLSTPADDKKALLAFQLKVEKLRKAVDASSEVLDEDKKRLSFIKSSFKSYPNLDLNYLTRLEDLNAK
;
A
#
# COMPACT_ATOMS: atom_id res chain seq x y z
N LEU A 1 8.76 -12.87 -25.99
CA LEU A 1 8.35 -14.26 -26.27
C LEU A 1 8.25 -15.05 -24.98
N PHE A 2 7.35 -16.03 -24.95
CA PHE A 2 7.22 -16.98 -23.85
C PHE A 2 7.37 -18.41 -24.37
N VAL A 3 8.01 -19.25 -23.59
CA VAL A 3 8.19 -20.68 -23.89
C VAL A 3 7.87 -21.51 -22.66
N GLY A 4 6.95 -22.46 -22.81
CA GLY A 4 6.67 -23.50 -21.83
C GLY A 4 7.66 -24.66 -21.99
N THR A 5 8.15 -25.16 -20.87
CA THR A 5 9.11 -26.28 -20.82
C THR A 5 8.65 -27.30 -19.76
N GLU A 6 9.35 -28.43 -19.69
CA GLU A 6 9.17 -29.41 -18.61
C GLU A 6 9.47 -28.83 -17.20
N PHE A 7 10.20 -27.71 -17.11
CA PHE A 7 10.67 -27.13 -15.85
C PHE A 7 10.04 -25.77 -15.53
N GLY A 8 9.01 -25.36 -16.27
CA GLY A 8 8.32 -24.09 -16.08
C GLY A 8 8.29 -23.22 -17.32
N VAL A 9 8.08 -21.92 -17.13
CA VAL A 9 7.98 -20.93 -18.20
C VAL A 9 9.21 -20.05 -18.23
N TYR A 10 9.69 -19.82 -19.43
CA TYR A 10 10.76 -18.87 -19.72
C TYR A 10 10.22 -17.76 -20.61
N PHE A 11 10.75 -16.56 -20.43
CA PHE A 11 10.45 -15.44 -21.29
C PHE A 11 11.73 -14.73 -21.72
N THR A 12 11.65 -14.09 -22.89
CA THR A 12 12.68 -13.19 -23.39
C THR A 12 12.03 -11.86 -23.74
N TYR A 13 12.73 -10.77 -23.44
CA TYR A 13 12.33 -9.40 -23.82
C TYR A 13 13.20 -8.85 -24.97
N ASN A 14 14.30 -9.50 -25.32
CA ASN A 14 15.30 -9.07 -26.30
C ASN A 14 15.42 -10.03 -27.51
N GLY A 15 14.30 -10.55 -27.98
CA GLY A 15 14.26 -11.37 -29.19
C GLY A 15 14.90 -12.75 -29.07
N GLY A 16 15.13 -13.25 -27.86
CA GLY A 16 15.71 -14.58 -27.62
C GLY A 16 17.18 -14.59 -27.29
N LEU A 17 17.83 -13.42 -27.15
CA LEU A 17 19.23 -13.32 -26.78
C LEU A 17 19.47 -13.80 -25.34
N GLU A 18 18.54 -13.46 -24.45
CA GLU A 18 18.53 -13.94 -23.06
C GLU A 18 17.16 -14.50 -22.67
N TRP A 19 17.17 -15.61 -21.95
CA TRP A 19 15.97 -16.24 -21.43
C TRP A 19 15.95 -16.20 -19.91
N LYS A 20 14.85 -15.70 -19.34
CA LYS A 20 14.64 -15.63 -17.88
C LYS A 20 13.47 -16.49 -17.47
N GLN A 21 13.65 -17.26 -16.42
CA GLN A 21 12.59 -18.12 -15.90
C GLN A 21 11.61 -17.30 -15.03
N LEU A 22 10.30 -17.44 -15.30
CA LEU A 22 9.25 -16.95 -14.42
C LEU A 22 9.08 -17.92 -13.25
N LYS A 23 9.56 -17.52 -12.07
CA LYS A 23 9.52 -18.38 -10.87
C LYS A 23 8.51 -17.93 -9.82
N ASN A 24 8.17 -16.63 -9.79
CA ASN A 24 7.36 -16.07 -8.72
C ASN A 24 5.93 -16.65 -8.77
N GLY A 25 5.57 -17.42 -7.74
CA GLY A 25 4.25 -18.07 -7.64
C GLY A 25 4.06 -19.32 -8.51
N LEU A 26 4.99 -19.63 -9.42
CA LEU A 26 4.94 -20.80 -10.27
C LEU A 26 5.90 -21.88 -9.75
N PRO A 27 5.43 -23.09 -9.41
CA PRO A 27 6.31 -24.19 -9.04
C PRO A 27 7.08 -24.72 -10.26
N THR A 28 8.13 -25.50 -10.03
CA THR A 28 8.78 -26.25 -11.10
C THR A 28 7.85 -27.35 -11.59
N ILE A 29 7.26 -27.14 -12.76
CA ILE A 29 6.26 -28.02 -13.34
C ILE A 29 6.28 -27.89 -14.86
N ALA A 30 5.94 -28.97 -15.55
CA ALA A 30 5.82 -28.96 -17.01
C ALA A 30 4.64 -28.06 -17.42
N VAL A 31 4.91 -27.12 -18.32
CA VAL A 31 3.91 -26.25 -18.96
C VAL A 31 3.68 -26.78 -20.36
N ARG A 32 2.47 -27.27 -20.61
CA ARG A 32 2.09 -27.97 -21.85
C ARG A 32 1.57 -27.04 -22.91
N ASP A 33 0.93 -25.94 -22.49
CA ASP A 33 0.38 -24.96 -23.40
C ASP A 33 0.39 -23.57 -22.81
N LEU A 34 0.42 -22.56 -23.69
CA LEU A 34 0.48 -21.15 -23.38
C LEU A 34 -0.51 -20.39 -24.25
N GLU A 35 -1.38 -19.61 -23.64
CA GLU A 35 -2.29 -18.72 -24.37
C GLU A 35 -2.22 -17.29 -23.84
N ILE A 36 -2.35 -16.31 -24.73
CA ILE A 36 -2.36 -14.89 -24.40
C ILE A 36 -3.77 -14.35 -24.60
N GLN A 37 -4.37 -13.91 -23.51
CA GLN A 37 -5.60 -13.13 -23.56
C GLN A 37 -5.24 -11.68 -23.91
N LYS A 38 -5.43 -11.32 -25.20
CA LYS A 38 -4.91 -10.07 -25.79
C LYS A 38 -5.53 -8.80 -25.22
N ARG A 39 -6.82 -8.82 -24.83
CA ARG A 39 -7.52 -7.65 -24.29
C ARG A 39 -6.93 -7.17 -22.98
N GLU A 40 -6.62 -8.14 -22.08
CA GLU A 40 -6.14 -7.84 -20.73
C GLU A 40 -4.61 -7.97 -20.61
N ASN A 41 -3.92 -8.49 -21.63
CA ASN A 41 -2.52 -8.88 -21.62
C ASN A 41 -2.20 -9.94 -20.55
N ASP A 42 -3.11 -10.90 -20.35
CA ASP A 42 -2.88 -11.98 -19.41
C ASP A 42 -2.21 -13.14 -20.12
N LEU A 43 -1.27 -13.80 -19.44
CA LEU A 43 -0.65 -15.03 -19.90
C LEU A 43 -1.22 -16.20 -19.11
N ILE A 44 -1.86 -17.12 -19.83
CA ILE A 44 -2.47 -18.32 -19.28
C ILE A 44 -1.55 -19.50 -19.54
N LEU A 45 -1.27 -20.29 -18.51
CA LEU A 45 -0.37 -21.43 -18.53
C LEU A 45 -1.16 -22.69 -18.19
N ALA A 46 -1.19 -23.65 -19.11
CA ALA A 46 -1.73 -24.99 -18.84
C ALA A 46 -0.60 -25.90 -18.35
N THR A 47 -0.71 -26.39 -17.11
CA THR A 47 0.35 -27.17 -16.48
C THR A 47 -0.03 -28.66 -16.38
N PHE A 48 0.99 -29.52 -16.32
CA PHE A 48 0.76 -30.94 -16.12
C PHE A 48 0.41 -31.24 -14.64
N GLY A 49 -0.83 -31.60 -14.41
CA GLY A 49 -1.30 -32.08 -13.10
C GLY A 49 -1.55 -31.00 -12.03
N ARG A 50 -1.36 -29.70 -12.32
CA ARG A 50 -1.64 -28.61 -11.37
C ARG A 50 -2.52 -27.50 -11.92
N SER A 51 -3.41 -27.85 -12.88
CA SER A 51 -4.39 -26.93 -13.45
C SER A 51 -3.75 -25.74 -14.18
N PHE A 52 -4.41 -24.59 -14.19
CA PHE A 52 -4.01 -23.41 -14.90
C PHE A 52 -3.40 -22.39 -13.95
N TYR A 53 -2.41 -21.63 -14.47
CA TYR A 53 -1.88 -20.43 -13.82
C TYR A 53 -2.13 -19.25 -14.74
N VAL A 54 -2.38 -18.09 -14.15
CA VAL A 54 -2.58 -16.85 -14.88
C VAL A 54 -1.60 -15.81 -14.35
N LEU A 55 -0.83 -15.21 -15.27
CA LEU A 55 -0.07 -14.00 -14.98
C LEU A 55 -0.88 -12.82 -15.50
N ASP A 56 -1.47 -12.07 -14.59
CA ASP A 56 -2.24 -10.89 -14.91
C ASP A 56 -1.31 -9.79 -15.45
N ASP A 57 -1.68 -9.19 -16.55
CA ASP A 57 -1.03 -8.05 -17.20
C ASP A 57 0.51 -8.17 -17.30
N TYR A 58 0.98 -8.95 -18.27
CA TYR A 58 2.42 -9.04 -18.55
C TYR A 58 2.99 -7.83 -19.30
N SER A 59 2.22 -6.78 -19.59
CA SER A 59 2.63 -5.64 -20.43
C SER A 59 3.92 -4.96 -19.96
N ALA A 60 4.15 -4.91 -18.65
CA ALA A 60 5.37 -4.36 -18.09
C ALA A 60 6.64 -5.11 -18.54
N LEU A 61 6.54 -6.41 -18.85
CA LEU A 61 7.67 -7.20 -19.33
C LEU A 61 8.13 -6.79 -20.74
N ARG A 62 7.27 -6.14 -21.54
CA ARG A 62 7.63 -5.69 -22.88
C ARG A 62 8.67 -4.57 -22.88
N ASN A 63 8.62 -3.71 -21.86
CA ASN A 63 9.52 -2.55 -21.72
C ASN A 63 10.60 -2.78 -20.66
N LEU A 64 10.84 -4.05 -20.30
CA LEU A 64 11.77 -4.38 -19.23
C LEU A 64 13.22 -4.14 -19.64
N GLU A 65 13.59 -4.41 -20.90
CA GLU A 65 14.96 -4.28 -21.39
C GLU A 65 15.51 -2.87 -21.22
N GLU A 66 14.75 -1.87 -21.65
CA GLU A 66 15.16 -0.47 -21.59
C GLU A 66 15.26 0.07 -20.15
N ASN A 67 14.52 -0.53 -19.23
CA ASN A 67 14.33 0.03 -17.89
C ASN A 67 14.94 -0.82 -16.77
N ILE A 68 15.45 -2.02 -17.06
CA ILE A 68 15.95 -2.95 -16.04
C ILE A 68 17.16 -2.38 -15.27
N THR A 69 17.95 -1.52 -15.90
CA THR A 69 19.12 -0.85 -15.32
C THR A 69 18.82 0.53 -14.76
N ALA A 70 17.62 1.06 -15.00
CA ALA A 70 17.23 2.35 -14.48
C ALA A 70 17.19 2.33 -12.94
N LYS A 71 17.59 3.44 -12.30
CA LYS A 71 17.50 3.58 -10.83
C LYS A 71 16.07 3.43 -10.34
N ALA A 72 15.13 3.97 -11.09
CA ALA A 72 13.70 3.85 -10.84
C ALA A 72 12.93 4.11 -12.14
N HIS A 73 11.84 3.38 -12.34
CA HIS A 73 10.94 3.56 -13.47
C HIS A 73 9.54 3.06 -13.11
N ILE A 74 8.51 3.78 -13.55
CA ILE A 74 7.12 3.31 -13.50
C ILE A 74 6.73 2.88 -14.91
N PHE A 75 6.33 1.62 -15.06
CA PHE A 75 5.90 1.09 -16.35
C PHE A 75 4.58 1.72 -16.81
N PRO A 76 4.26 1.71 -18.12
CA PRO A 76 2.96 2.12 -18.61
C PRO A 76 1.85 1.39 -17.83
N ILE A 77 0.90 2.17 -17.33
CA ILE A 77 -0.16 1.67 -16.47
C ILE A 77 -1.37 1.37 -17.35
N LYS A 78 -1.88 0.16 -17.24
CA LYS A 78 -3.09 -0.27 -17.93
C LYS A 78 -4.29 0.56 -17.49
N LYS A 79 -5.19 0.87 -18.43
CA LYS A 79 -6.48 1.47 -18.13
C LYS A 79 -7.23 0.61 -17.12
N SER A 80 -7.63 1.21 -16.01
CA SER A 80 -8.17 0.49 -14.86
C SER A 80 -9.69 0.59 -14.82
N LEU A 81 -10.35 -0.55 -14.59
CA LEU A 81 -11.79 -0.64 -14.47
C LEU A 81 -12.22 -0.47 -13.01
N MET A 82 -13.03 0.56 -12.77
CA MET A 82 -13.60 0.85 -11.46
C MET A 82 -14.93 0.13 -11.28
N TYR A 83 -15.05 -0.64 -10.22
CA TYR A 83 -16.30 -1.31 -9.82
C TYR A 83 -16.37 -1.41 -8.30
N ILE A 84 -17.51 -1.77 -7.77
CA ILE A 84 -17.70 -2.05 -6.35
C ILE A 84 -17.71 -3.56 -6.18
N ASP A 85 -16.70 -4.07 -5.47
CA ASP A 85 -16.63 -5.48 -5.14
C ASP A 85 -17.81 -5.87 -4.23
N SER A 86 -18.56 -6.87 -4.62
CA SER A 86 -19.70 -7.38 -3.88
C SER A 86 -19.55 -8.88 -3.61
N ARG A 87 -20.02 -9.31 -2.44
CA ARG A 87 -20.05 -10.72 -2.10
C ARG A 87 -21.37 -11.32 -2.57
N PRO A 88 -21.39 -12.59 -3.00
CA PRO A 88 -22.64 -13.28 -3.30
C PRO A 88 -23.58 -13.29 -2.09
N LEU A 89 -24.86 -13.05 -2.32
CA LEU A 89 -25.88 -13.09 -1.28
C LEU A 89 -25.92 -14.48 -0.61
N GLY A 90 -26.07 -14.49 0.70
CA GLY A 90 -26.20 -15.73 1.49
C GLY A 90 -24.88 -16.43 1.84
N THR A 91 -23.73 -15.94 1.40
CA THR A 91 -22.42 -16.53 1.72
C THR A 91 -21.53 -15.56 2.50
N ARG A 92 -20.82 -16.07 3.51
CA ARG A 92 -19.77 -15.30 4.22
C ARG A 92 -18.43 -15.37 3.52
N ASN A 93 -18.23 -16.35 2.67
CA ASN A 93 -17.00 -16.63 1.93
C ASN A 93 -17.25 -16.56 0.42
N LYS A 94 -16.22 -16.87 -0.38
CA LYS A 94 -16.37 -17.09 -1.82
C LYS A 94 -17.44 -18.17 -2.08
N GLY A 95 -18.19 -18.02 -3.17
CA GLY A 95 -19.20 -19.00 -3.58
C GLY A 95 -18.61 -20.40 -3.72
N SER A 96 -19.47 -21.43 -3.65
CA SER A 96 -19.06 -22.82 -3.84
C SER A 96 -18.36 -23.00 -5.20
N GLN A 97 -17.25 -23.70 -5.17
CA GLN A 97 -16.44 -24.04 -6.35
C GLN A 97 -16.39 -25.55 -6.59
N GLY A 98 -17.44 -26.26 -6.16
CA GLY A 98 -17.51 -27.71 -6.22
C GLY A 98 -16.68 -28.37 -5.10
N GLU A 99 -16.22 -29.61 -5.36
CA GLU A 99 -15.56 -30.44 -4.34
C GLU A 99 -14.16 -29.98 -3.95
N SER A 100 -13.44 -29.21 -4.81
CA SER A 100 -12.03 -28.90 -4.59
C SER A 100 -11.79 -27.87 -3.51
N LEU A 101 -12.78 -27.09 -3.09
CA LEU A 101 -12.68 -26.00 -2.12
C LEU A 101 -11.59 -24.92 -2.44
N PHE A 102 -10.79 -25.15 -3.47
CA PHE A 102 -9.72 -24.22 -3.88
C PHE A 102 -10.27 -23.11 -4.75
N ASN A 103 -9.97 -21.88 -4.33
CA ASN A 103 -10.27 -20.67 -5.08
C ASN A 103 -9.00 -19.84 -5.23
N ALA A 104 -8.57 -19.62 -6.46
CA ALA A 104 -7.56 -18.63 -6.73
C ALA A 104 -8.04 -17.23 -6.31
N LYS A 105 -7.13 -16.40 -5.83
CA LYS A 105 -7.45 -15.00 -5.52
C LYS A 105 -7.64 -14.25 -6.83
N ASN A 106 -8.66 -13.39 -6.88
CA ASN A 106 -8.77 -12.42 -7.96
C ASN A 106 -7.61 -11.43 -7.92
N PRO A 107 -7.26 -10.79 -9.06
CA PRO A 107 -6.41 -9.62 -9.05
C PRO A 107 -6.90 -8.59 -8.03
N PRO A 108 -6.01 -7.84 -7.38
CA PRO A 108 -6.43 -6.84 -6.41
C PRO A 108 -7.28 -5.77 -7.09
N LEU A 109 -8.38 -5.36 -6.42
CA LEU A 109 -9.23 -4.28 -6.90
C LEU A 109 -8.46 -2.96 -6.87
N GLY A 110 -8.26 -2.35 -8.02
CA GLY A 110 -7.57 -1.07 -8.10
C GLY A 110 -6.72 -0.93 -9.37
N THR A 111 -6.05 0.21 -9.47
CA THR A 111 -5.00 0.44 -10.46
C THR A 111 -3.72 -0.23 -9.99
N ILE A 112 -3.24 -1.21 -10.74
CA ILE A 112 -1.95 -1.85 -10.48
C ILE A 112 -0.88 -1.01 -11.16
N ILE A 113 0.08 -0.53 -10.36
CA ILE A 113 1.20 0.29 -10.81
C ILE A 113 2.47 -0.54 -10.64
N ASN A 114 2.99 -1.04 -11.76
CA ASN A 114 4.23 -1.78 -11.81
C ASN A 114 5.40 -0.81 -11.88
N TYR A 115 6.45 -1.06 -11.11
CA TYR A 115 7.64 -0.23 -11.09
C TYR A 115 8.91 -1.03 -10.86
N ILE A 116 10.03 -0.46 -11.28
CA ILE A 116 11.39 -0.92 -10.93
C ILE A 116 12.00 0.10 -9.98
N PHE A 117 12.73 -0.42 -8.99
CA PHE A 117 13.56 0.34 -8.09
C PHE A 117 14.88 -0.38 -7.85
N ASN A 118 15.99 0.21 -8.30
CA ASN A 118 17.33 -0.42 -8.26
C ASN A 118 18.32 0.35 -7.37
N ASP A 119 17.84 1.32 -6.60
CA ASP A 119 18.69 2.04 -5.66
C ASP A 119 18.77 1.25 -4.34
N THR A 120 19.99 0.94 -3.93
CA THR A 120 20.23 0.17 -2.70
C THR A 120 20.25 1.13 -1.51
N LEU A 121 19.16 1.19 -0.80
CA LEU A 121 19.05 2.01 0.40
C LEU A 121 19.48 1.21 1.63
N LYS A 122 20.53 1.70 2.31
CA LYS A 122 21.04 1.07 3.52
C LYS A 122 20.94 2.03 4.68
N THR A 123 20.42 1.54 5.80
CA THR A 123 20.48 2.26 7.06
C THR A 123 21.92 2.38 7.55
N LYS A 124 22.22 3.38 8.38
CA LYS A 124 23.53 3.55 9.02
C LYS A 124 23.97 2.30 9.76
N LYS A 125 23.01 1.65 10.44
CA LYS A 125 23.22 0.35 11.11
C LYS A 125 23.65 -0.73 10.12
N SER A 126 22.98 -0.85 8.97
CA SER A 126 23.33 -1.83 7.95
C SER A 126 24.71 -1.56 7.34
N LEU A 127 25.01 -0.29 7.04
CA LEU A 127 26.33 0.12 6.53
C LEU A 127 27.45 -0.23 7.52
N ARG A 128 27.27 0.07 8.80
CA ARG A 128 28.24 -0.28 9.85
C ARG A 128 28.43 -1.79 9.93
N GLN A 129 27.36 -2.56 9.97
CA GLN A 129 27.42 -4.02 10.04
C GLN A 129 28.12 -4.63 8.82
N ASP A 130 27.91 -4.08 7.62
CA ASP A 130 28.59 -4.53 6.41
C ASP A 130 30.10 -4.22 6.47
N LEU A 131 30.48 -3.07 7.01
CA LEU A 131 31.89 -2.71 7.24
C LEU A 131 32.55 -3.62 8.30
N GLU A 132 31.87 -3.88 9.41
CA GLU A 132 32.32 -4.81 10.45
C GLU A 132 32.55 -6.22 9.88
N LYS A 133 31.60 -6.73 9.09
CA LYS A 133 31.74 -8.03 8.41
C LYS A 133 32.95 -8.07 7.46
N LYS A 134 33.23 -6.97 6.74
CA LYS A 134 34.41 -6.88 5.88
C LYS A 134 35.69 -6.91 6.69
N LYS A 135 35.78 -6.14 7.79
CA LYS A 135 36.95 -6.14 8.67
C LYS A 135 37.21 -7.50 9.31
N ILE A 136 36.17 -8.17 9.80
CA ILE A 136 36.30 -9.53 10.33
C ILE A 136 36.89 -10.49 9.29
N LYS A 137 36.43 -10.38 8.02
CA LYS A 137 36.98 -11.21 6.92
C LYS A 137 38.44 -10.92 6.57
N SER A 138 38.86 -9.66 6.80
CA SER A 138 40.25 -9.22 6.59
C SER A 138 41.13 -9.44 7.81
N ASN A 139 40.67 -10.06 8.89
CA ASN A 139 41.35 -10.17 10.16
C ASN A 139 41.76 -8.81 10.80
N GLU A 140 40.97 -7.76 10.54
CA GLU A 140 41.16 -6.44 11.14
C GLU A 140 40.33 -6.29 12.40
N ASP A 141 40.81 -5.48 13.34
CA ASP A 141 40.08 -5.19 14.59
C ASP A 141 38.78 -4.41 14.33
N VAL A 142 37.70 -4.87 14.95
CA VAL A 142 36.41 -4.20 14.92
C VAL A 142 36.22 -3.37 16.17
N VAL A 143 36.18 -2.04 16.02
CA VAL A 143 35.92 -1.14 17.13
C VAL A 143 34.42 -1.08 17.40
N TYR A 144 34.02 -1.29 18.65
CA TYR A 144 32.62 -1.18 19.06
C TYR A 144 32.10 0.26 18.91
N PRO A 145 30.89 0.49 18.33
CA PRO A 145 30.37 1.81 18.11
C PRO A 145 30.06 2.53 19.42
N SER A 146 30.23 3.86 19.41
CA SER A 146 29.89 4.67 20.59
C SER A 146 28.39 4.66 20.86
N ILE A 147 27.99 4.89 22.12
CA ILE A 147 26.58 5.00 22.53
C ILE A 147 25.83 6.07 21.71
N LYS A 148 26.51 7.17 21.34
CA LYS A 148 25.93 8.22 20.50
C LYS A 148 25.58 7.71 19.08
N GLN A 149 26.48 6.91 18.49
CA GLN A 149 26.24 6.30 17.17
C GLN A 149 25.09 5.30 17.23
N LEU A 150 25.06 4.43 18.24
CA LEU A 150 23.96 3.48 18.42
C LEU A 150 22.60 4.19 18.57
N LYS A 151 22.52 5.27 19.35
CA LYS A 151 21.29 6.06 19.49
C LYS A 151 20.85 6.73 18.17
N ILE A 152 21.78 7.13 17.31
CA ILE A 152 21.46 7.68 15.98
C ILE A 152 20.91 6.57 15.08
N GLU A 153 21.54 5.40 15.12
CA GLU A 153 21.07 4.22 14.35
C GLU A 153 19.68 3.74 14.79
N ASP A 154 19.40 3.71 16.08
CA ASP A 154 18.11 3.29 16.62
C ASP A 154 16.97 4.27 16.31
N ARG A 155 17.30 5.54 16.11
CA ARG A 155 16.32 6.59 15.74
C ARG A 155 16.16 6.74 14.24
N GLU A 156 16.99 6.08 13.45
CA GLU A 156 16.94 6.17 12.00
C GLU A 156 15.70 5.47 11.46
N GLU A 157 14.88 6.22 10.72
CA GLU A 157 13.75 5.64 10.00
C GLU A 157 14.27 4.86 8.78
N LYS A 158 13.71 3.66 8.56
CA LYS A 158 14.07 2.87 7.37
C LYS A 158 13.66 3.63 6.12
N PRO A 159 14.50 3.64 5.07
CA PRO A 159 14.13 4.25 3.81
C PRO A 159 12.87 3.62 3.21
N TYR A 160 12.02 4.46 2.62
CA TYR A 160 10.77 4.04 2.01
C TYR A 160 10.45 4.86 0.76
N LEU A 161 9.48 4.39 -0.01
CA LEU A 161 8.97 5.05 -1.20
C LEU A 161 7.60 5.63 -0.92
N ILE A 162 7.32 6.81 -1.48
CA ILE A 162 5.99 7.42 -1.51
C ILE A 162 5.55 7.55 -2.95
N PHE A 163 4.41 6.95 -3.25
CA PHE A 163 3.70 7.17 -4.50
C PHE A 163 2.58 8.16 -4.25
N THR A 164 2.62 9.30 -4.95
CA THR A 164 1.59 10.33 -4.82
C THR A 164 0.73 10.33 -6.07
N ILE A 165 -0.57 10.18 -5.89
CA ILE A 165 -1.55 10.16 -6.97
C ILE A 165 -2.22 11.52 -7.03
N TYR A 166 -2.32 12.06 -8.25
CA TYR A 166 -2.90 13.35 -8.56
C TYR A 166 -4.07 13.18 -9.52
N ASP A 167 -5.06 14.07 -9.42
CA ASP A 167 -6.12 14.21 -10.41
C ASP A 167 -5.64 14.99 -11.64
N GLU A 168 -6.51 15.15 -12.64
CA GLU A 168 -6.24 15.90 -13.86
C GLU A 168 -5.96 17.38 -13.61
N SER A 169 -6.50 17.94 -12.51
CA SER A 169 -6.26 19.31 -12.08
C SER A 169 -4.93 19.50 -11.32
N GLY A 170 -4.21 18.41 -11.06
CA GLY A 170 -2.97 18.42 -10.31
C GLY A 170 -3.13 18.39 -8.79
N ASN A 171 -4.35 18.20 -8.28
CA ASN A 171 -4.57 18.06 -6.84
C ASN A 171 -4.10 16.68 -6.37
N GLU A 172 -3.40 16.66 -5.24
CA GLU A 172 -3.02 15.42 -4.57
C GLU A 172 -4.26 14.74 -3.97
N ILE A 173 -4.52 13.50 -4.34
CA ILE A 173 -5.70 12.74 -3.89
C ILE A 173 -5.37 11.57 -2.98
N ARG A 174 -4.18 10.97 -3.13
CA ARG A 174 -3.76 9.84 -2.30
C ARG A 174 -2.25 9.71 -2.26
N LYS A 175 -1.72 9.33 -1.10
CA LYS A 175 -0.35 8.82 -0.94
C LYS A 175 -0.37 7.34 -0.57
N ILE A 176 0.52 6.58 -1.19
CA ILE A 176 0.76 5.17 -0.88
C ILE A 176 2.22 5.05 -0.45
N VAL A 177 2.43 4.50 0.73
CA VAL A 177 3.77 4.32 1.30
C VAL A 177 4.17 2.87 1.18
N GLU A 178 5.33 2.62 0.60
CA GLU A 178 5.87 1.28 0.41
C GLU A 178 7.33 1.19 0.89
N SER A 179 7.71 0.00 1.34
CA SER A 179 9.12 -0.26 1.64
C SER A 179 9.97 -0.20 0.37
N ALA A 180 11.17 0.38 0.46
CA ALA A 180 12.10 0.45 -0.67
C ALA A 180 12.73 -0.92 -0.96
N LYS A 181 12.04 -1.74 -1.75
CA LYS A 181 12.50 -3.05 -2.20
C LYS A 181 13.14 -2.94 -3.57
N VAL A 182 14.35 -3.47 -3.71
CA VAL A 182 15.08 -3.52 -5.00
C VAL A 182 14.41 -4.50 -5.95
N GLY A 183 14.40 -4.14 -7.24
CA GLY A 183 13.89 -4.95 -8.34
C GLY A 183 12.50 -4.54 -8.80
N PHE A 184 11.83 -5.45 -9.48
CA PHE A 184 10.48 -5.27 -10.00
C PHE A 184 9.46 -5.46 -8.87
N ASN A 185 8.59 -4.49 -8.69
CA ASN A 185 7.56 -4.44 -7.66
C ASN A 185 6.26 -3.86 -8.21
N SER A 186 5.17 -4.02 -7.47
CA SER A 186 3.88 -3.42 -7.79
C SER A 186 3.20 -2.85 -6.56
N ILE A 187 2.45 -1.78 -6.76
CA ILE A 187 1.53 -1.21 -5.78
C ILE A 187 0.13 -1.16 -6.38
N VAL A 188 -0.87 -1.06 -5.51
CA VAL A 188 -2.27 -0.97 -5.93
C VAL A 188 -2.93 0.25 -5.32
N TRP A 189 -3.51 1.09 -6.17
CA TRP A 189 -4.42 2.13 -5.73
C TRP A 189 -5.87 1.66 -5.85
N ASN A 190 -6.56 1.56 -4.75
CA ASN A 190 -7.93 1.05 -4.64
C ASN A 190 -9.02 2.06 -5.04
N PHE A 191 -8.72 3.02 -5.88
CA PHE A 191 -9.62 4.11 -6.31
C PHE A 191 -10.17 4.99 -5.19
N ARG A 192 -9.61 4.93 -3.98
CA ARG A 192 -10.10 5.70 -2.85
C ARG A 192 -9.25 6.95 -2.62
N LEU A 193 -9.94 8.04 -2.35
CA LEU A 193 -9.32 9.28 -1.92
C LEU A 193 -8.69 9.13 -0.52
N THR A 194 -7.89 10.09 -0.13
CA THR A 194 -7.38 10.15 1.25
C THR A 194 -8.54 10.36 2.22
N PRO A 195 -8.67 9.51 3.26
CA PRO A 195 -9.74 9.67 4.23
C PRO A 195 -9.57 10.97 5.01
N GLN A 196 -10.65 11.68 5.23
CA GLN A 196 -10.70 12.88 6.08
C GLN A 196 -10.82 12.47 7.55
N SER A 197 -9.83 11.78 8.10
CA SER A 197 -9.84 11.39 9.51
C SER A 197 -8.86 12.21 10.33
N ASN A 198 -9.13 12.34 11.64
CA ASN A 198 -8.15 12.92 12.57
C ASN A 198 -6.93 12.02 12.70
N ILE A 199 -5.78 12.65 12.94
CA ILE A 199 -4.58 11.93 13.36
C ILE A 199 -4.78 11.58 14.82
N SER A 200 -4.95 10.30 15.13
CA SER A 200 -5.07 9.81 16.50
C SER A 200 -3.73 9.23 16.97
N LEU A 201 -3.33 9.60 18.18
CA LEU A 201 -2.16 9.01 18.84
C LEU A 201 -2.47 7.62 19.44
N LYS A 202 -3.74 7.23 19.50
CA LYS A 202 -4.14 5.90 19.92
C LYS A 202 -3.72 4.90 18.83
N SER A 203 -3.01 3.83 19.19
CA SER A 203 -2.75 2.74 18.27
C SER A 203 -4.09 2.21 17.74
N SER A 204 -4.37 2.43 16.46
CA SER A 204 -5.55 1.83 15.84
C SER A 204 -5.28 0.33 15.73
N SER A 205 -5.88 -0.46 16.62
CA SER A 205 -6.07 -1.87 16.32
C SER A 205 -6.88 -1.92 15.02
N PRO A 206 -6.47 -2.71 14.02
CA PRO A 206 -7.30 -2.90 12.84
C PRO A 206 -8.68 -3.35 13.34
N GLY A 207 -9.72 -2.62 12.96
CA GLY A 207 -11.10 -2.98 13.33
C GLY A 207 -11.37 -4.43 12.96
N ARG A 208 -12.36 -5.06 13.59
CA ARG A 208 -12.73 -6.48 13.39
C ARG A 208 -12.88 -6.90 11.92
N TYR A 209 -12.90 -5.94 11.00
CA TYR A 209 -13.01 -6.12 9.54
C TYR A 209 -11.79 -5.62 8.76
N GLY A 210 -10.70 -5.25 9.43
CA GLY A 210 -9.43 -4.89 8.75
C GLY A 210 -9.49 -3.70 7.80
N GLU A 211 -10.55 -2.89 7.88
CA GLU A 211 -10.70 -1.74 6.99
C GLU A 211 -9.74 -0.63 7.42
N ALA A 212 -8.65 -0.48 6.65
CA ALA A 212 -7.98 0.80 6.62
C ALA A 212 -9.04 1.88 6.35
N LYS A 213 -9.06 2.97 7.14
CA LYS A 213 -9.97 4.09 6.89
C LYS A 213 -9.77 4.56 5.45
N ASN A 214 -10.69 4.21 4.57
CA ASN A 214 -10.68 4.61 3.18
C ASN A 214 -11.60 5.80 2.99
N GLY A 215 -11.15 6.79 2.22
CA GLY A 215 -11.99 7.90 1.79
C GLY A 215 -13.04 7.49 0.74
N PRO A 216 -13.80 8.44 0.23
CA PRO A 216 -14.75 8.23 -0.85
C PRO A 216 -14.09 7.65 -2.10
N LEU A 217 -14.87 7.02 -2.97
CA LEU A 217 -14.42 6.56 -4.26
C LEU A 217 -14.12 7.75 -5.17
N ALA A 218 -13.00 7.70 -5.87
CA ALA A 218 -12.62 8.69 -6.87
C ALA A 218 -13.57 8.64 -8.08
N LEU A 219 -13.62 9.69 -8.87
CA LEU A 219 -14.36 9.71 -10.13
C LEU A 219 -13.55 9.01 -11.24
N PRO A 220 -14.20 8.47 -12.28
CA PRO A 220 -13.47 8.04 -13.47
C PRO A 220 -12.81 9.26 -14.15
N GLY A 221 -11.65 9.03 -14.78
CA GLY A 221 -10.90 10.09 -15.43
C GLY A 221 -9.41 9.78 -15.52
N LYS A 222 -8.63 10.80 -15.85
CA LYS A 222 -7.17 10.73 -15.94
C LYS A 222 -6.54 11.06 -14.61
N TYR A 223 -5.51 10.32 -14.29
CA TYR A 223 -4.73 10.45 -13.08
C TYR A 223 -3.25 10.42 -13.37
N PHE A 224 -2.47 10.92 -12.43
CA PHE A 224 -1.01 10.91 -12.53
C PHE A 224 -0.43 10.34 -11.24
N VAL A 225 0.67 9.62 -11.36
CA VAL A 225 1.42 9.11 -10.21
C VAL A 225 2.87 9.55 -10.29
N THR A 226 3.43 9.99 -9.16
CA THR A 226 4.87 10.25 -8.99
C THR A 226 5.46 9.27 -8.00
N MET A 227 6.75 9.00 -8.10
CA MET A 227 7.47 8.19 -7.12
C MET A 227 8.57 9.01 -6.46
N HIS A 228 8.53 9.10 -5.13
CA HIS A 228 9.55 9.73 -4.31
C HIS A 228 10.22 8.72 -3.39
N LYS A 229 11.51 8.92 -3.20
CA LYS A 229 12.31 8.21 -2.20
C LYS A 229 12.47 9.08 -0.97
N ILE A 230 12.26 8.50 0.20
CA ILE A 230 12.52 9.13 1.49
C ILE A 230 13.66 8.37 2.16
N GLU A 231 14.73 9.09 2.46
CA GLU A 231 15.92 8.56 3.10
C GLU A 231 16.51 9.60 4.06
N ASN A 232 16.63 9.26 5.34
CA ASN A 232 17.14 10.18 6.38
C ASN A 232 16.38 11.53 6.43
N GLY A 233 15.07 11.52 6.23
CA GLY A 233 14.23 12.71 6.17
C GLY A 233 14.37 13.54 4.89
N ARG A 234 15.22 13.12 3.94
CA ARG A 234 15.37 13.77 2.64
C ARG A 234 14.43 13.16 1.61
N VAL A 235 13.68 13.99 0.91
CA VAL A 235 12.78 13.62 -0.16
C VAL A 235 13.49 13.78 -1.50
N THR A 236 13.48 12.75 -2.33
CA THR A 236 14.06 12.78 -3.68
C THR A 236 13.03 12.28 -4.69
N LEU A 237 12.74 13.07 -5.72
CA LEU A 237 11.90 12.64 -6.83
C LEU A 237 12.66 11.57 -7.64
N MET A 238 12.07 10.40 -7.81
CA MET A 238 12.64 9.28 -8.56
C MET A 238 12.02 9.13 -9.94
N VAL A 239 10.71 9.28 -10.02
CA VAL A 239 9.96 9.23 -11.29
C VAL A 239 8.94 10.36 -11.28
N ASP A 240 8.93 11.13 -12.35
CA ASP A 240 7.98 12.22 -12.57
C ASP A 240 6.60 11.66 -12.97
N LYS A 241 5.64 12.56 -13.18
CA LYS A 241 4.24 12.25 -13.45
C LYS A 241 4.06 11.24 -14.59
N THR A 242 3.61 10.05 -14.24
CA THR A 242 3.18 9.02 -15.17
C THR A 242 1.67 9.00 -15.21
N MET A 243 1.09 9.18 -16.41
CA MET A 243 -0.36 9.23 -16.61
C MET A 243 -0.97 7.83 -16.63
N PHE A 244 -2.19 7.71 -16.09
CA PHE A 244 -3.05 6.54 -16.25
C PHE A 244 -4.52 6.95 -16.27
N GLU A 245 -5.37 6.05 -16.72
CA GLU A 245 -6.80 6.30 -16.87
C GLU A 245 -7.63 5.28 -16.12
N CYS A 246 -8.70 5.77 -15.49
CA CYS A 246 -9.69 4.94 -14.81
C CYS A 246 -11.07 5.15 -15.46
N GLU A 247 -11.77 4.06 -15.73
CA GLU A 247 -13.12 4.12 -16.24
C GLU A 247 -14.09 3.26 -15.42
N TRP A 248 -15.35 3.62 -15.46
CA TRP A 248 -16.39 2.90 -14.71
C TRP A 248 -16.92 1.71 -15.49
N LEU A 249 -16.95 0.52 -14.86
CA LEU A 249 -17.41 -0.71 -15.49
C LEU A 249 -18.94 -0.76 -15.72
N ASN A 250 -19.71 0.19 -15.13
CA ASN A 250 -21.16 0.32 -15.30
C ASN A 250 -22.01 -0.92 -15.00
N GLN A 251 -21.60 -1.72 -14.03
CA GLN A 251 -22.31 -2.95 -13.62
C GLN A 251 -23.10 -2.81 -12.32
N LEU A 252 -23.38 -1.56 -11.89
CA LEU A 252 -24.18 -1.34 -10.68
C LEU A 252 -25.68 -1.47 -10.99
N SER A 253 -26.41 -2.20 -10.13
CA SER A 253 -27.88 -2.29 -10.20
C SER A 253 -28.58 -0.95 -9.95
N THR A 254 -27.97 -0.07 -9.15
CA THR A 254 -28.46 1.27 -8.83
C THR A 254 -27.32 2.28 -8.93
N PRO A 255 -26.92 2.70 -10.16
CA PRO A 255 -25.89 3.70 -10.34
C PRO A 255 -26.40 5.07 -9.86
N ALA A 256 -25.52 5.89 -9.28
CA ALA A 256 -25.84 7.28 -9.03
C ALA A 256 -25.93 8.05 -10.37
N ASP A 257 -26.99 8.81 -10.58
CA ASP A 257 -27.20 9.61 -11.79
C ASP A 257 -26.11 10.69 -11.91
N ASP A 258 -25.79 11.37 -10.79
CA ASP A 258 -24.70 12.34 -10.70
C ASP A 258 -23.63 11.89 -9.71
N LYS A 259 -22.55 11.29 -10.25
CA LYS A 259 -21.42 10.83 -9.45
C LYS A 259 -20.61 11.99 -8.83
N LYS A 260 -20.61 13.17 -9.48
CA LYS A 260 -19.92 14.35 -8.93
C LYS A 260 -20.67 14.91 -7.71
N ALA A 261 -21.99 15.02 -7.81
CA ALA A 261 -22.83 15.44 -6.68
C ALA A 261 -22.72 14.45 -5.51
N LEU A 262 -22.72 13.15 -5.80
CA LEU A 262 -22.51 12.10 -4.78
C LEU A 262 -21.18 12.26 -4.08
N LEU A 263 -20.07 12.41 -4.83
CA LEU A 263 -18.75 12.62 -4.24
C LEU A 263 -18.70 13.89 -3.40
N ALA A 264 -19.25 15.01 -3.89
CA ALA A 264 -19.30 16.27 -3.15
C ALA A 264 -20.08 16.12 -1.83
N PHE A 265 -21.19 15.37 -1.84
CA PHE A 265 -21.96 15.05 -0.64
C PHE A 265 -21.14 14.20 0.34
N GLN A 266 -20.51 13.13 -0.14
CA GLN A 266 -19.65 12.26 0.68
C GLN A 266 -18.50 13.02 1.34
N LEU A 267 -17.86 13.95 0.63
CA LEU A 267 -16.81 14.80 1.19
C LEU A 267 -17.32 15.74 2.28
N LYS A 268 -18.56 16.28 2.14
CA LYS A 268 -19.20 17.07 3.20
C LYS A 268 -19.46 16.24 4.44
N VAL A 269 -19.97 15.02 4.27
CA VAL A 269 -20.23 14.09 5.37
C VAL A 269 -18.93 13.72 6.09
N GLU A 270 -17.86 13.42 5.34
CA GLU A 270 -16.55 13.12 5.94
C GLU A 270 -15.97 14.31 6.73
N LYS A 271 -16.11 15.54 6.20
CA LYS A 271 -15.70 16.75 6.91
C LYS A 271 -16.46 16.94 8.23
N LEU A 272 -17.78 16.71 8.23
CA LEU A 272 -18.59 16.76 9.43
C LEU A 272 -18.18 15.67 10.42
N ARG A 273 -18.03 14.45 9.96
CA ARG A 273 -17.56 13.32 10.78
C ARG A 273 -16.21 13.63 11.43
N LYS A 274 -15.26 14.17 10.67
CA LYS A 274 -13.97 14.60 11.20
C LYS A 274 -14.10 15.60 12.35
N ALA A 275 -15.01 16.59 12.23
CA ALA A 275 -15.26 17.57 13.29
C ALA A 275 -15.85 16.91 14.54
N VAL A 276 -16.82 16.01 14.36
CA VAL A 276 -17.46 15.26 15.47
C VAL A 276 -16.42 14.35 16.17
N ASP A 277 -15.65 13.58 15.41
CA ASP A 277 -14.63 12.69 15.95
C ASP A 277 -13.57 13.50 16.74
N ALA A 278 -13.14 14.68 16.21
CA ALA A 278 -12.21 15.57 16.91
C ALA A 278 -12.76 16.09 18.23
N SER A 279 -14.01 16.53 18.23
CA SER A 279 -14.68 17.00 19.45
C SER A 279 -14.81 15.89 20.49
N SER A 280 -15.15 14.68 20.05
CA SER A 280 -15.23 13.50 20.94
C SER A 280 -13.87 13.16 21.55
N GLU A 281 -12.78 13.20 20.77
CA GLU A 281 -11.43 12.94 21.28
C GLU A 281 -10.99 13.97 22.33
N VAL A 282 -11.32 15.26 22.14
CA VAL A 282 -11.03 16.31 23.12
C VAL A 282 -11.79 16.08 24.41
N LEU A 283 -13.09 15.77 24.30
CA LEU A 283 -13.91 15.45 25.47
C LEU A 283 -13.40 14.23 26.26
N ASP A 284 -12.97 13.18 25.55
CA ASP A 284 -12.39 11.99 26.18
C ASP A 284 -11.08 12.33 26.92
N GLU A 285 -10.25 13.19 26.34
CA GLU A 285 -9.03 13.66 26.98
C GLU A 285 -9.29 14.50 28.22
N ASP A 286 -10.26 15.43 28.13
CA ASP A 286 -10.64 16.27 29.27
C ASP A 286 -11.24 15.44 30.42
N LYS A 287 -12.11 14.48 30.12
CA LYS A 287 -12.61 13.52 31.13
C LYS A 287 -11.47 12.74 31.79
N LYS A 288 -10.49 12.31 31.03
CA LYS A 288 -9.31 11.62 31.56
C LYS A 288 -8.47 12.54 32.46
N ARG A 289 -8.25 13.79 32.06
CA ARG A 289 -7.56 14.81 32.87
C ARG A 289 -8.29 15.05 34.18
N LEU A 290 -9.63 15.25 34.12
CA LEU A 290 -10.44 15.41 35.32
C LEU A 290 -10.35 14.21 36.27
N SER A 291 -10.32 13.00 35.74
CA SER A 291 -10.15 11.78 36.58
C SER A 291 -8.81 11.75 37.31
N PHE A 292 -7.71 12.17 36.65
CA PHE A 292 -6.41 12.28 37.29
C PHE A 292 -6.38 13.40 38.33
N ILE A 293 -6.98 14.55 38.07
CA ILE A 293 -7.08 15.65 39.03
C ILE A 293 -7.85 15.15 40.28
N LYS A 294 -9.02 14.50 40.11
CA LYS A 294 -9.78 13.90 41.22
C LYS A 294 -8.97 12.92 42.02
N SER A 295 -8.19 12.06 41.36
CA SER A 295 -7.31 11.11 42.00
C SER A 295 -6.23 11.81 42.85
N SER A 296 -5.62 12.88 42.29
CA SER A 296 -4.63 13.69 43.01
C SER A 296 -5.18 14.34 44.25
N PHE A 297 -6.40 14.89 44.20
CA PHE A 297 -7.07 15.46 45.39
C PHE A 297 -7.34 14.44 46.50
N LYS A 298 -7.61 13.18 46.11
CA LYS A 298 -7.80 12.09 47.09
C LYS A 298 -6.50 11.59 47.75
N SER A 299 -5.38 11.78 47.09
CA SER A 299 -4.10 11.21 47.49
C SER A 299 -3.15 12.20 48.15
N TYR A 300 -3.31 13.49 47.90
CA TYR A 300 -2.40 14.52 48.45
C TYR A 300 -2.95 15.14 49.74
N PRO A 301 -2.14 15.19 50.84
CA PRO A 301 -2.53 15.88 52.06
C PRO A 301 -2.60 17.40 51.82
N ASN A 302 -3.42 18.06 52.59
CA ASN A 302 -3.58 19.56 52.61
C ASN A 302 -4.23 20.17 51.36
N LEU A 303 -4.92 19.41 50.52
CA LEU A 303 -5.76 19.98 49.45
C LEU A 303 -7.16 20.29 49.97
N ASP A 304 -7.69 21.45 49.62
CA ASP A 304 -9.03 21.87 49.96
C ASP A 304 -10.09 21.00 49.26
N LEU A 305 -10.86 20.24 50.05
CA LEU A 305 -11.89 19.34 49.53
C LEU A 305 -13.07 20.07 48.80
N ASN A 306 -13.22 21.38 48.99
CA ASN A 306 -14.21 22.16 48.27
C ASN A 306 -13.97 22.15 46.75
N TYR A 307 -12.75 21.91 46.31
CA TYR A 307 -12.47 21.72 44.86
C TYR A 307 -13.07 20.44 44.29
N LEU A 308 -13.35 19.42 45.10
CA LEU A 308 -14.00 18.20 44.61
C LEU A 308 -15.45 18.50 44.13
N THR A 309 -16.17 19.36 44.83
CA THR A 309 -17.54 19.79 44.39
C THR A 309 -17.46 20.50 43.06
N ARG A 310 -16.51 21.41 42.87
CA ARG A 310 -16.29 22.08 41.60
C ARG A 310 -15.92 21.15 40.46
N LEU A 311 -15.16 20.10 40.76
CA LEU A 311 -14.79 19.07 39.78
C LEU A 311 -15.99 18.21 39.39
N GLU A 312 -16.93 17.94 40.32
CA GLU A 312 -18.19 17.25 40.03
C GLU A 312 -19.07 18.09 39.10
N ASP A 313 -19.20 19.40 39.37
CA ASP A 313 -19.96 20.34 38.54
C ASP A 313 -19.39 20.44 37.11
N LEU A 314 -18.07 20.41 36.96
CA LEU A 314 -17.38 20.40 35.65
C LEU A 314 -17.59 19.08 34.88
N ASN A 315 -17.65 17.96 35.60
CA ASN A 315 -17.88 16.64 35.01
C ASN A 315 -19.36 16.43 34.60
N ALA A 316 -20.29 17.20 35.18
CA ALA A 316 -21.72 17.16 34.86
C ALA A 316 -22.13 18.00 33.65
N LYS A 317 -21.27 18.93 33.22
CA LYS A 317 -21.42 19.76 32.03
C LYS A 317 -20.82 19.08 30.81
#